data_53174e2683365d3710e0891cd1d82570
#
_entry.id   53174e2683365d3710e0891cd1d82570
#
_cell.length_a   1.000
_cell.length_b   1.000
_cell.length_c   1.000
_cell.angle_alpha   90.00
_cell.angle_beta   90.00
_cell.angle_gamma   90.00
#
_symmetry.space_group_name_H-M   'P 1'
#
loop_
_entity.id
_entity.type
_entity.pdbx_description
1 polymer ?
#
loop_
_entity_poly.entity_id
_entity_poly.type
_entity_poly.pdbx_seq_one_letter_code
_entity_poly.pdbx_strand_id
1 'polypeptide(L)'
;VEGPKLVAEALACGWVPTALVFDSKHKEQAESEVTALFPWMPSYQNLSGWASSTDMERISKLNSPPSMLGFFGPREPIKAREIRSLAPWWLVLDRIQDPGNLGTMLRVADWFGFSGLVCSLDTVDCYNSKVVQASMGSVFRMPVHYGPLSVDYLSEITGTPVDAFGPSSSLSNAMEPASGPWVLGADLRGPSLDRASFPTEGGLLLIGNESKGLRPEAKALCRYLWGIPSFGQAESLNAAVAAAVCCHSIRLQG
;
A
#
# COMPACT_ATOMS: atom_id res chain seq x y z
N VAL A 1 14.74 -8.43 -0.75
CA VAL A 1 13.63 -9.15 -0.07
C VAL A 1 14.26 -10.17 0.86
N GLU A 2 13.86 -10.16 2.12
CA GLU A 2 14.51 -10.93 3.17
C GLU A 2 13.55 -11.99 3.75
N GLY A 3 14.02 -13.23 3.76
CA GLY A 3 13.33 -14.40 4.28
C GLY A 3 12.58 -15.22 3.24
N PRO A 4 12.55 -16.56 3.42
CA PRO A 4 12.02 -17.49 2.43
C PRO A 4 10.54 -17.23 2.12
N LYS A 5 9.73 -16.89 3.12
CA LYS A 5 8.30 -16.63 2.94
C LYS A 5 8.04 -15.42 2.04
N LEU A 6 8.75 -14.29 2.24
CA LEU A 6 8.57 -13.10 1.40
C LEU A 6 9.13 -13.29 0.00
N VAL A 7 10.23 -14.04 -0.14
CA VAL A 7 10.74 -14.41 -1.47
C VAL A 7 9.73 -15.28 -2.21
N ALA A 8 9.09 -16.24 -1.52
CA ALA A 8 8.01 -17.04 -2.07
C ALA A 8 6.85 -16.19 -2.59
N GLU A 9 6.39 -15.24 -1.78
CA GLU A 9 5.33 -14.31 -2.17
C GLU A 9 5.68 -13.51 -3.42
N ALA A 10 6.91 -12.96 -3.49
CA ALA A 10 7.38 -12.23 -4.66
C ALA A 10 7.33 -13.10 -5.93
N LEU A 11 7.86 -14.31 -5.85
CA LEU A 11 7.89 -15.26 -6.96
C LEU A 11 6.48 -15.71 -7.35
N ALA A 12 5.60 -15.98 -6.39
CA ALA A 12 4.18 -16.32 -6.64
C ALA A 12 3.43 -15.19 -7.35
N CYS A 13 3.82 -13.93 -7.11
CA CYS A 13 3.31 -12.75 -7.81
C CYS A 13 4.00 -12.53 -9.17
N GLY A 14 4.80 -13.47 -9.67
CA GLY A 14 5.48 -13.39 -10.96
C GLY A 14 6.67 -12.42 -11.00
N TRP A 15 7.25 -12.07 -9.84
CA TRP A 15 8.50 -11.32 -9.81
C TRP A 15 9.65 -12.24 -10.18
N VAL A 16 10.53 -11.77 -11.07
CA VAL A 16 11.70 -12.52 -11.53
C VAL A 16 12.91 -12.10 -10.70
N PRO A 17 13.56 -13.03 -9.98
CA PRO A 17 14.74 -12.70 -9.19
C PRO A 17 15.94 -12.45 -10.11
N THR A 18 16.80 -11.53 -9.71
CA THR A 18 18.13 -11.33 -10.33
C THR A 18 19.19 -12.15 -9.59
N ALA A 19 18.97 -12.44 -8.31
CA ALA A 19 19.79 -13.36 -7.53
C ALA A 19 19.00 -13.90 -6.31
N LEU A 20 19.32 -15.13 -5.91
CA LEU A 20 18.87 -15.76 -4.68
C LEU A 20 20.08 -16.18 -3.88
N VAL A 21 20.18 -15.78 -2.62
CA VAL A 21 21.32 -16.05 -1.75
C VAL A 21 20.83 -16.80 -0.52
N PHE A 22 21.49 -17.92 -0.23
CA PHE A 22 21.18 -18.80 0.89
C PHE A 22 22.33 -18.80 1.91
N ASP A 23 21.99 -18.85 3.19
CA ASP A 23 22.98 -19.02 4.25
C ASP A 23 23.50 -20.47 4.24
N SER A 24 24.80 -20.65 4.03
CA SER A 24 25.47 -21.94 3.98
C SER A 24 25.35 -22.75 5.31
N LYS A 25 25.17 -22.07 6.45
CA LYS A 25 24.94 -22.70 7.76
C LYS A 25 23.62 -23.46 7.83
N HIS A 26 22.61 -23.05 7.04
CA HIS A 26 21.28 -23.63 7.02
C HIS A 26 21.00 -24.42 5.74
N LYS A 27 22.06 -24.93 5.10
CA LYS A 27 21.95 -25.54 3.76
C LYS A 27 20.87 -26.61 3.68
N GLU A 28 20.89 -27.60 4.56
CA GLU A 28 19.93 -28.71 4.56
C GLU A 28 18.51 -28.23 4.84
N GLN A 29 18.33 -27.30 5.79
CA GLN A 29 17.03 -26.71 6.10
C GLN A 29 16.53 -25.84 4.95
N ALA A 30 17.39 -25.00 4.37
CA ALA A 30 17.05 -24.15 3.25
C ALA A 30 16.68 -24.94 2.00
N GLU A 31 17.39 -26.02 1.70
CA GLU A 31 17.05 -26.92 0.58
C GLU A 31 15.68 -27.59 0.79
N SER A 32 15.35 -28.00 2.02
CA SER A 32 14.05 -28.57 2.36
C SER A 32 12.92 -27.54 2.28
N GLU A 33 13.11 -26.35 2.89
CA GLU A 33 12.13 -25.27 2.85
C GLU A 33 11.93 -24.74 1.43
N VAL A 34 13.01 -24.59 0.67
CA VAL A 34 12.99 -24.16 -0.72
C VAL A 34 12.27 -25.17 -1.60
N THR A 35 12.53 -26.47 -1.45
CA THR A 35 11.85 -27.51 -2.22
C THR A 35 10.35 -27.57 -1.89
N ALA A 36 9.98 -27.37 -0.64
CA ALA A 36 8.59 -27.35 -0.20
C ALA A 36 7.82 -26.09 -0.64
N LEU A 37 8.47 -24.92 -0.57
CA LEU A 37 7.86 -23.64 -0.92
C LEU A 37 7.95 -23.32 -2.42
N PHE A 38 8.90 -23.95 -3.13
CA PHE A 38 9.24 -23.60 -4.51
C PHE A 38 9.44 -24.84 -5.39
N PRO A 39 8.37 -25.58 -5.76
CA PRO A 39 8.48 -26.72 -6.67
C PRO A 39 9.10 -26.35 -8.04
N TRP A 40 9.25 -25.05 -8.33
CA TRP A 40 9.83 -24.48 -9.56
C TRP A 40 11.26 -23.91 -9.36
N MET A 41 11.91 -24.10 -8.21
CA MET A 41 13.31 -23.70 -7.98
C MET A 41 14.32 -24.19 -9.02
N PRO A 42 14.14 -25.37 -9.68
CA PRO A 42 15.04 -25.75 -10.76
C PRO A 42 15.23 -24.67 -11.84
N SER A 43 14.22 -23.85 -12.07
CA SER A 43 14.27 -22.73 -13.03
C SER A 43 15.22 -21.59 -12.63
N TYR A 44 15.61 -21.50 -11.36
CA TYR A 44 16.45 -20.42 -10.82
C TYR A 44 17.81 -20.86 -10.30
N GLN A 45 18.23 -22.11 -10.55
CA GLN A 45 19.52 -22.64 -10.07
C GLN A 45 20.71 -21.78 -10.49
N ASN A 46 20.71 -21.25 -11.71
CA ASN A 46 21.77 -20.38 -12.22
C ASN A 46 21.84 -18.99 -11.55
N LEU A 47 20.79 -18.61 -10.83
CA LEU A 47 20.68 -17.34 -10.10
C LEU A 47 20.87 -17.53 -8.59
N SER A 48 21.13 -18.78 -8.15
CA SER A 48 21.23 -19.14 -6.75
C SER A 48 22.67 -19.29 -6.31
N GLY A 49 22.98 -18.81 -5.11
CA GLY A 49 24.31 -18.92 -4.51
C GLY A 49 24.25 -19.10 -3.00
N TRP A 50 25.37 -19.56 -2.43
CA TRP A 50 25.54 -19.73 -0.99
C TRP A 50 26.49 -18.66 -0.45
N ALA A 51 26.12 -18.05 0.66
CA ALA A 51 26.95 -17.10 1.38
C ALA A 51 27.25 -17.60 2.80
N SER A 52 28.37 -17.17 3.38
CA SER A 52 28.64 -17.42 4.79
C SER A 52 27.68 -16.63 5.68
N SER A 53 27.42 -17.08 6.92
CA SER A 53 26.61 -16.33 7.86
C SER A 53 27.13 -14.91 8.09
N THR A 54 28.46 -14.71 8.07
CA THR A 54 29.08 -13.38 8.16
C THR A 54 28.73 -12.49 6.96
N ASP A 55 28.66 -13.04 5.75
CA ASP A 55 28.25 -12.28 4.58
C ASP A 55 26.74 -12.01 4.59
N MET A 56 25.93 -12.96 5.07
CA MET A 56 24.51 -12.75 5.29
C MET A 56 24.25 -11.59 6.27
N GLU A 57 25.03 -11.50 7.38
CA GLU A 57 24.97 -10.37 8.31
C GLU A 57 25.31 -9.02 7.67
N ARG A 58 26.23 -9.00 6.71
CA ARG A 58 26.64 -7.77 6.02
C ARG A 58 25.59 -7.26 5.03
N ILE A 59 24.87 -8.15 4.37
CA ILE A 59 23.90 -7.79 3.33
C ILE A 59 22.47 -7.66 3.86
N SER A 60 22.14 -8.33 4.97
CA SER A 60 20.82 -8.22 5.60
C SER A 60 20.64 -6.87 6.29
N LYS A 61 19.41 -6.37 6.29
CA LYS A 61 18.97 -5.18 7.06
C LYS A 61 18.29 -5.56 8.37
N LEU A 62 18.12 -6.86 8.61
CA LEU A 62 17.52 -7.38 9.84
C LEU A 62 18.60 -7.61 10.90
N ASN A 63 18.23 -7.48 12.18
CA ASN A 63 19.12 -7.78 13.30
C ASN A 63 19.55 -9.26 13.34
N SER A 64 18.69 -10.15 12.86
CA SER A 64 18.98 -11.57 12.67
C SER A 64 18.77 -11.90 11.19
N PRO A 65 19.84 -12.14 10.43
CA PRO A 65 19.74 -12.49 9.03
C PRO A 65 18.90 -13.73 8.81
N PRO A 66 18.05 -13.75 7.78
CA PRO A 66 17.26 -14.91 7.45
C PRO A 66 18.10 -15.96 6.70
N SER A 67 17.59 -17.17 6.59
CA SER A 67 18.22 -18.26 5.83
C SER A 67 18.31 -17.99 4.32
N MET A 68 17.56 -17.00 3.80
CA MET A 68 17.47 -16.69 2.38
C MET A 68 17.23 -15.19 2.12
N LEU A 69 17.87 -14.69 1.06
CA LEU A 69 17.66 -13.35 0.49
C LEU A 69 17.33 -13.47 -0.99
N GLY A 70 16.39 -12.69 -1.47
CA GLY A 70 16.08 -12.56 -2.89
C GLY A 70 16.31 -11.13 -3.37
N PHE A 71 16.99 -10.98 -4.50
CA PHE A 71 17.18 -9.71 -5.18
C PHE A 71 16.28 -9.67 -6.41
N PHE A 72 15.55 -8.57 -6.55
CA PHE A 72 14.58 -8.37 -7.63
C PHE A 72 14.78 -6.98 -8.23
N GLY A 73 14.59 -6.84 -9.53
CA GLY A 73 14.51 -5.54 -10.18
C GLY A 73 13.17 -4.85 -9.86
N PRO A 74 13.11 -3.50 -9.89
CA PRO A 74 11.85 -2.79 -9.78
C PRO A 74 10.93 -3.14 -10.95
N ARG A 75 9.62 -3.09 -10.72
CA ARG A 75 8.59 -3.27 -11.75
C ARG A 75 7.89 -1.94 -12.00
N GLU A 76 7.58 -1.70 -13.28
CA GLU A 76 6.64 -0.65 -13.63
C GLU A 76 5.26 -0.98 -13.05
N PRO A 77 4.61 -0.03 -12.35
CA PRO A 77 3.28 -0.24 -11.81
C PRO A 77 2.27 -0.48 -12.95
N ILE A 78 1.34 -1.38 -12.72
CA ILE A 78 0.23 -1.63 -13.65
C ILE A 78 -0.61 -0.37 -13.76
N LYS A 79 -0.87 0.10 -14.99
CA LYS A 79 -1.69 1.31 -15.20
C LYS A 79 -3.16 1.06 -14.87
N ALA A 80 -3.84 2.08 -14.35
CA ALA A 80 -5.24 1.99 -13.93
C ALA A 80 -6.18 1.43 -15.00
N ARG A 81 -5.93 1.77 -16.27
CA ARG A 81 -6.69 1.24 -17.43
C ARG A 81 -6.62 -0.29 -17.56
N GLU A 82 -5.60 -0.91 -16.97
CA GLU A 82 -5.38 -2.36 -16.98
C GLU A 82 -6.04 -3.05 -15.78
N ILE A 83 -6.39 -2.27 -14.73
CA ILE A 83 -6.97 -2.75 -13.46
C ILE A 83 -8.50 -2.60 -13.45
N ARG A 84 -9.10 -1.98 -14.42
CA ARG A 84 -10.51 -1.50 -14.49
C ARG A 84 -11.61 -2.47 -14.08
N SER A 85 -11.32 -3.72 -13.74
CA SER A 85 -12.39 -4.70 -13.60
C SER A 85 -12.83 -5.05 -12.17
N LEU A 86 -12.10 -4.73 -11.10
CA LEU A 86 -12.37 -5.43 -9.84
C LEU A 86 -12.45 -4.59 -8.56
N ALA A 87 -11.92 -3.37 -8.49
CA ALA A 87 -12.00 -2.60 -7.25
C ALA A 87 -11.93 -1.09 -7.51
N PRO A 88 -13.02 -0.41 -7.31
CA PRO A 88 -13.15 1.01 -7.68
C PRO A 88 -12.45 1.98 -6.72
N TRP A 89 -11.85 1.52 -5.62
CA TRP A 89 -11.23 2.38 -4.62
C TRP A 89 -9.71 2.38 -4.71
N TRP A 90 -9.10 3.58 -4.62
CA TRP A 90 -7.66 3.80 -4.51
C TRP A 90 -7.30 4.47 -3.19
N LEU A 91 -6.18 4.08 -2.61
CA LEU A 91 -5.62 4.74 -1.44
C LEU A 91 -4.57 5.77 -1.89
N VAL A 92 -4.79 7.04 -1.57
CA VAL A 92 -3.89 8.15 -1.92
C VAL A 92 -3.16 8.62 -0.66
N LEU A 93 -1.85 8.60 -0.68
CA LEU A 93 -1.00 8.84 0.47
C LEU A 93 -0.22 10.14 0.33
N ASP A 94 -0.48 11.08 1.23
CA ASP A 94 0.18 12.38 1.27
C ASP A 94 1.28 12.39 2.33
N ARG A 95 2.55 12.29 1.91
CA ARG A 95 3.73 12.40 2.77
C ARG A 95 3.80 11.35 3.89
N ILE A 96 3.48 10.13 3.61
CA ILE A 96 3.71 9.04 4.56
C ILE A 96 5.21 8.73 4.58
N GLN A 97 5.88 9.04 5.70
CA GLN A 97 7.32 8.97 5.83
C GLN A 97 7.79 7.75 6.64
N ASP A 98 6.96 7.23 7.54
CA ASP A 98 7.28 6.03 8.28
C ASP A 98 7.09 4.78 7.42
N PRO A 99 8.16 3.96 7.24
CA PRO A 99 8.08 2.77 6.40
C PRO A 99 7.17 1.68 6.98
N GLY A 100 7.00 1.62 8.30
CA GLY A 100 6.08 0.70 8.94
C GLY A 100 4.63 1.03 8.62
N ASN A 101 4.29 2.33 8.61
CA ASN A 101 2.97 2.81 8.23
C ASN A 101 2.68 2.50 6.76
N LEU A 102 3.59 2.81 5.83
CA LEU A 102 3.38 2.50 4.41
C LEU A 102 3.20 1.00 4.18
N GLY A 103 4.04 0.16 4.79
CA GLY A 103 3.89 -1.30 4.68
C GLY A 103 2.57 -1.81 5.24
N THR A 104 2.11 -1.25 6.36
CA THR A 104 0.80 -1.58 6.93
C THR A 104 -0.34 -1.11 6.04
N MET A 105 -0.25 0.09 5.44
CA MET A 105 -1.26 0.60 4.51
C MET A 105 -1.35 -0.23 3.23
N LEU A 106 -0.23 -0.76 2.73
CA LEU A 106 -0.22 -1.72 1.62
C LEU A 106 -1.03 -2.98 1.96
N ARG A 107 -0.84 -3.54 3.16
CA ARG A 107 -1.62 -4.69 3.63
C ARG A 107 -3.10 -4.36 3.80
N VAL A 108 -3.41 -3.21 4.33
CA VAL A 108 -4.79 -2.73 4.51
C VAL A 108 -5.49 -2.59 3.14
N ALA A 109 -4.83 -1.96 2.17
CA ALA A 109 -5.37 -1.81 0.82
C ALA A 109 -5.59 -3.17 0.13
N ASP A 110 -4.62 -4.09 0.24
CA ASP A 110 -4.71 -5.46 -0.27
C ASP A 110 -5.88 -6.22 0.41
N TRP A 111 -5.96 -6.16 1.74
CA TRP A 111 -7.00 -6.84 2.52
C TRP A 111 -8.41 -6.38 2.16
N PHE A 112 -8.60 -5.07 2.01
CA PHE A 112 -9.90 -4.50 1.67
C PHE A 112 -10.17 -4.43 0.16
N GLY A 113 -9.29 -5.00 -0.68
CA GLY A 113 -9.47 -5.09 -2.12
C GLY A 113 -9.49 -3.72 -2.82
N PHE A 114 -8.64 -2.79 -2.39
CA PHE A 114 -8.40 -1.55 -3.11
C PHE A 114 -7.61 -1.84 -4.39
N SER A 115 -7.76 -1.00 -5.42
CA SER A 115 -7.11 -1.18 -6.72
C SER A 115 -5.61 -0.94 -6.69
N GLY A 116 -5.14 -0.10 -5.78
CA GLY A 116 -3.74 0.26 -5.64
C GLY A 116 -3.53 1.49 -4.76
N LEU A 117 -2.29 1.96 -4.74
CA LEU A 117 -1.88 3.14 -4.00
C LEU A 117 -1.33 4.21 -4.95
N VAL A 118 -1.63 5.47 -4.66
CA VAL A 118 -0.95 6.62 -5.24
C VAL A 118 -0.27 7.39 -4.12
N CYS A 119 1.05 7.48 -4.18
CA CYS A 119 1.89 8.12 -3.18
C CYS A 119 2.41 9.46 -3.70
N SER A 120 2.40 10.50 -2.85
CA SER A 120 3.12 11.73 -3.14
C SER A 120 4.63 11.45 -3.26
N LEU A 121 5.36 12.30 -4.02
CA LEU A 121 6.79 12.12 -4.28
C LEU A 121 7.68 12.13 -3.03
N ASP A 122 7.18 12.70 -1.94
CA ASP A 122 7.83 12.76 -0.63
C ASP A 122 7.36 11.68 0.36
N THR A 123 6.59 10.68 -0.13
CA THR A 123 6.29 9.45 0.60
C THR A 123 7.49 8.50 0.52
N VAL A 124 7.73 7.73 1.59
CA VAL A 124 8.81 6.73 1.64
C VAL A 124 8.69 5.71 0.50
N ASP A 125 9.82 5.26 -0.04
CA ASP A 125 9.85 4.28 -1.13
C ASP A 125 9.23 2.94 -0.70
N CYS A 126 8.29 2.43 -1.48
CA CYS A 126 7.62 1.15 -1.22
C CYS A 126 8.57 -0.06 -1.27
N TYR A 127 9.72 0.06 -1.93
CA TYR A 127 10.77 -0.98 -1.95
C TYR A 127 11.81 -0.81 -0.84
N ASN A 128 11.66 0.16 0.04
CA ASN A 128 12.45 0.20 1.27
C ASN A 128 12.30 -1.13 2.03
N SER A 129 13.39 -1.71 2.52
CA SER A 129 13.39 -3.02 3.17
C SER A 129 12.39 -3.14 4.33
N LYS A 130 12.21 -2.07 5.12
CA LYS A 130 11.24 -2.03 6.21
C LYS A 130 9.79 -2.00 5.70
N VAL A 131 9.52 -1.34 4.58
CA VAL A 131 8.19 -1.35 3.92
C VAL A 131 7.89 -2.76 3.41
N VAL A 132 8.85 -3.37 2.70
CA VAL A 132 8.70 -4.74 2.17
C VAL A 132 8.38 -5.72 3.30
N GLN A 133 9.11 -5.64 4.42
CA GLN A 133 8.87 -6.49 5.61
C GLN A 133 7.48 -6.23 6.21
N ALA A 134 7.12 -4.97 6.45
CA ALA A 134 5.85 -4.60 7.07
C ALA A 134 4.64 -4.93 6.18
N SER A 135 4.81 -4.90 4.85
CA SER A 135 3.76 -5.23 3.89
C SER A 135 3.39 -6.71 3.86
N MET A 136 4.25 -7.59 4.39
CA MET A 136 4.04 -9.04 4.41
C MET A 136 3.69 -9.62 3.02
N GLY A 137 4.33 -9.08 1.96
CA GLY A 137 4.12 -9.51 0.58
C GLY A 137 3.09 -8.72 -0.23
N SER A 138 2.26 -7.88 0.39
CA SER A 138 1.28 -7.06 -0.34
C SER A 138 1.92 -6.12 -1.36
N VAL A 139 3.16 -5.65 -1.10
CA VAL A 139 3.92 -4.81 -2.05
C VAL A 139 4.16 -5.48 -3.41
N PHE A 140 4.14 -6.80 -3.47
CA PHE A 140 4.34 -7.54 -4.73
C PHE A 140 3.07 -7.67 -5.57
N ARG A 141 1.90 -7.45 -4.97
CA ARG A 141 0.58 -7.56 -5.60
C ARG A 141 -0.05 -6.21 -5.90
N MET A 142 0.16 -5.25 -4.99
CA MET A 142 -0.49 -3.95 -5.07
C MET A 142 0.27 -3.01 -6.00
N PRO A 143 -0.37 -2.41 -7.01
CA PRO A 143 0.22 -1.32 -7.78
C PRO A 143 0.48 -0.11 -6.89
N VAL A 144 1.69 0.45 -6.95
CA VAL A 144 2.06 1.68 -6.24
C VAL A 144 2.61 2.69 -7.23
N HIS A 145 1.92 3.82 -7.36
CA HIS A 145 2.33 4.93 -8.21
C HIS A 145 2.88 6.07 -7.36
N TYR A 146 3.92 6.73 -7.83
CA TYR A 146 4.48 7.94 -7.21
C TYR A 146 4.32 9.11 -8.16
N GLY A 147 3.78 10.22 -7.66
CA GLY A 147 3.63 11.42 -8.48
C GLY A 147 3.05 12.62 -7.72
N PRO A 148 2.81 13.71 -8.44
CA PRO A 148 2.15 14.87 -7.85
C PRO A 148 0.71 14.53 -7.50
N LEU A 149 0.25 14.96 -6.32
CA LEU A 149 -1.16 14.84 -5.96
C LEU A 149 -1.92 15.99 -6.63
N SER A 150 -2.18 15.86 -7.94
CA SER A 150 -2.95 16.82 -8.75
C SER A 150 -4.14 16.12 -9.41
N VAL A 151 -5.14 16.90 -9.80
CA VAL A 151 -6.35 16.38 -10.47
C VAL A 151 -5.96 15.58 -11.72
N ASP A 152 -5.12 16.14 -12.59
CA ASP A 152 -4.73 15.52 -13.85
C ASP A 152 -4.03 14.17 -13.62
N TYR A 153 -3.03 14.14 -12.73
CA TYR A 153 -2.28 12.93 -12.44
C TYR A 153 -3.16 11.85 -11.80
N LEU A 154 -3.95 12.20 -10.78
CA LEU A 154 -4.85 11.26 -10.12
C LEU A 154 -5.91 10.74 -11.08
N SER A 155 -6.49 11.58 -11.91
CA SER A 155 -7.47 11.20 -12.93
C SER A 155 -6.86 10.23 -13.96
N GLU A 156 -5.64 10.50 -14.44
CA GLU A 156 -4.92 9.61 -15.36
C GLU A 156 -4.65 8.23 -14.75
N ILE A 157 -4.12 8.19 -13.52
CA ILE A 157 -3.72 6.94 -12.86
C ILE A 157 -4.92 6.12 -12.41
N THR A 158 -5.94 6.74 -11.83
CA THR A 158 -7.05 6.03 -11.18
C THR A 158 -8.30 5.91 -12.04
N GLY A 159 -8.38 6.68 -13.13
CA GLY A 159 -9.57 6.79 -13.96
C GLY A 159 -10.70 7.58 -13.31
N THR A 160 -10.45 8.26 -12.17
CA THR A 160 -11.43 9.11 -11.51
C THR A 160 -11.72 10.36 -12.36
N PRO A 161 -12.99 10.66 -12.69
CA PRO A 161 -13.33 11.82 -13.49
C PRO A 161 -12.90 13.14 -12.85
N VAL A 162 -12.51 14.12 -13.67
CA VAL A 162 -12.02 15.43 -13.20
C VAL A 162 -13.06 16.18 -12.37
N ASP A 163 -14.33 16.05 -12.66
CA ASP A 163 -15.44 16.66 -11.93
C ASP A 163 -15.75 16.01 -10.58
N ALA A 164 -15.14 14.87 -10.28
CA ALA A 164 -15.20 14.25 -8.94
C ALA A 164 -14.34 14.98 -7.90
N PHE A 165 -13.37 15.78 -8.35
CA PHE A 165 -12.45 16.51 -7.47
C PHE A 165 -13.01 17.88 -7.04
N GLY A 166 -12.46 18.38 -5.94
CA GLY A 166 -12.80 19.69 -5.37
C GLY A 166 -13.97 19.65 -4.39
N PRO A 167 -14.07 20.68 -3.53
CA PRO A 167 -15.06 20.73 -2.47
C PRO A 167 -16.49 20.78 -3.04
N SER A 168 -17.38 19.99 -2.46
CA SER A 168 -18.80 20.07 -2.80
C SER A 168 -19.35 21.43 -2.36
N SER A 169 -20.07 22.11 -3.26
CA SER A 169 -20.77 23.36 -2.95
C SER A 169 -21.94 23.18 -1.95
N SER A 170 -22.37 21.94 -1.70
CA SER A 170 -23.40 21.58 -0.74
C SER A 170 -22.79 20.88 0.47
N LEU A 171 -22.19 21.63 1.39
CA LEU A 171 -21.80 21.12 2.71
C LEU A 171 -23.00 20.74 3.60
N SER A 172 -24.21 20.95 3.12
CA SER A 172 -25.40 20.95 3.99
C SER A 172 -26.02 19.59 4.22
N ASN A 173 -25.79 18.56 3.46
CA ASN A 173 -26.33 17.23 3.77
C ASN A 173 -25.58 16.13 2.98
N ALA A 174 -24.47 15.68 3.53
CA ALA A 174 -23.68 14.57 2.97
C ALA A 174 -24.36 13.17 3.13
N MET A 175 -25.68 13.13 3.14
CA MET A 175 -26.46 11.88 3.27
C MET A 175 -27.05 11.39 1.95
N GLU A 176 -26.96 12.17 0.87
CA GLU A 176 -27.38 11.68 -0.44
C GLU A 176 -26.14 11.30 -1.25
N PRO A 177 -26.04 10.04 -1.70
CA PRO A 177 -24.97 9.62 -2.57
C PRO A 177 -25.07 10.40 -3.88
N ALA A 178 -24.18 11.37 -4.09
CA ALA A 178 -23.96 11.90 -5.41
C ALA A 178 -23.53 10.74 -6.29
N SER A 179 -24.17 10.56 -7.44
CA SER A 179 -23.75 9.54 -8.41
C SER A 179 -22.31 9.78 -8.83
N GLY A 180 -21.53 8.71 -8.93
CA GLY A 180 -20.15 8.74 -9.38
C GLY A 180 -19.11 8.53 -8.26
N PRO A 181 -17.83 8.41 -8.62
CA PRO A 181 -16.75 8.13 -7.67
C PRO A 181 -16.51 9.30 -6.72
N TRP A 182 -16.13 8.98 -5.50
CA TRP A 182 -15.86 9.97 -4.45
C TRP A 182 -14.38 10.22 -4.25
N VAL A 183 -14.04 11.47 -3.96
CA VAL A 183 -12.71 11.86 -3.49
C VAL A 183 -12.82 12.27 -2.02
N LEU A 184 -12.39 11.37 -1.15
CA LEU A 184 -12.49 11.49 0.30
C LEU A 184 -11.15 11.82 0.92
N GLY A 185 -11.13 12.75 1.88
CA GLY A 185 -9.97 12.99 2.73
C GLY A 185 -10.27 12.60 4.18
N ALA A 186 -9.35 11.88 4.81
CA ALA A 186 -9.38 11.66 6.25
C ALA A 186 -8.90 12.93 6.97
N ASP A 187 -9.78 13.56 7.75
CA ASP A 187 -9.49 14.76 8.54
C ASP A 187 -10.23 14.70 9.88
N LEU A 188 -9.52 14.99 10.97
CA LEU A 188 -10.07 14.97 12.34
C LEU A 188 -11.27 15.91 12.54
N ARG A 189 -11.39 16.96 11.72
CA ARG A 189 -12.44 17.98 11.80
C ARG A 189 -13.63 17.66 10.89
N GLY A 190 -13.56 16.60 10.11
CA GLY A 190 -14.64 16.18 9.23
C GLY A 190 -15.85 15.62 10.01
N PRO A 191 -17.02 15.57 9.37
CA PRO A 191 -18.15 14.81 9.88
C PRO A 191 -17.78 13.36 10.17
N SER A 192 -18.51 12.72 11.07
CA SER A 192 -18.20 11.36 11.49
C SER A 192 -18.44 10.35 10.37
N LEU A 193 -17.44 9.49 10.17
CA LEU A 193 -17.40 8.45 9.13
C LEU A 193 -18.52 7.40 9.27
N ASP A 194 -19.04 7.19 10.47
CA ASP A 194 -20.13 6.25 10.76
C ASP A 194 -21.48 6.66 10.14
N ARG A 195 -21.60 7.92 9.73
CA ARG A 195 -22.79 8.48 9.08
C ARG A 195 -22.71 8.52 7.55
N ALA A 196 -21.60 8.10 6.99
CA ALA A 196 -21.38 8.12 5.55
C ALA A 196 -22.04 6.91 4.87
N SER A 197 -22.65 7.11 3.71
CA SER A 197 -23.03 6.04 2.79
C SER A 197 -22.15 6.15 1.57
N PHE A 198 -21.26 5.17 1.35
CA PHE A 198 -20.25 5.25 0.30
C PHE A 198 -20.76 4.73 -1.04
N PRO A 199 -20.31 5.32 -2.18
CA PRO A 199 -20.71 4.87 -3.50
C PRO A 199 -20.08 3.52 -3.84
N THR A 200 -20.86 2.66 -4.49
CA THR A 200 -20.40 1.38 -5.06
C THR A 200 -19.48 1.59 -6.26
N GLU A 201 -19.57 2.73 -6.93
CA GLU A 201 -18.74 3.13 -8.07
C GLU A 201 -17.28 3.37 -7.69
N GLY A 202 -16.99 3.49 -6.38
CA GLY A 202 -15.66 3.65 -5.86
C GLY A 202 -15.19 5.09 -5.71
N GLY A 203 -13.88 5.27 -5.65
CA GLY A 203 -13.29 6.60 -5.46
C GLY A 203 -11.86 6.58 -4.96
N LEU A 204 -11.46 7.70 -4.38
CA LEU A 204 -10.15 7.92 -3.78
C LEU A 204 -10.31 8.16 -2.29
N LEU A 205 -9.49 7.49 -1.48
CA LEU A 205 -9.34 7.78 -0.05
C LEU A 205 -7.96 8.40 0.18
N LEU A 206 -7.93 9.67 0.57
CA LEU A 206 -6.71 10.40 0.88
C LEU A 206 -6.38 10.32 2.36
N ILE A 207 -5.17 9.85 2.67
CA ILE A 207 -4.62 9.78 4.03
C ILE A 207 -3.37 10.66 4.09
N GLY A 208 -3.31 11.54 5.07
CA GLY A 208 -2.21 12.46 5.27
C GLY A 208 -1.12 11.96 6.21
N ASN A 209 -0.07 12.77 6.33
CA ASN A 209 1.04 12.57 7.26
C ASN A 209 0.55 12.44 8.71
N GLU A 210 1.25 11.64 9.51
CA GLU A 210 0.90 11.30 10.89
C GLU A 210 0.74 12.54 11.79
N SER A 211 1.63 13.51 11.64
CA SER A 211 1.65 14.71 12.51
C SER A 211 0.93 15.90 11.90
N LYS A 212 0.97 16.04 10.56
CA LYS A 212 0.51 17.23 9.85
C LYS A 212 -0.83 17.03 9.12
N GLY A 213 -1.32 15.80 9.03
CA GLY A 213 -2.49 15.45 8.24
C GLY A 213 -2.29 15.71 6.74
N LEU A 214 -3.37 15.88 6.01
CA LEU A 214 -3.34 16.26 4.59
C LEU A 214 -2.84 17.71 4.43
N ARG A 215 -1.96 17.93 3.43
CA ARG A 215 -1.57 19.30 3.05
C ARG A 215 -2.75 20.05 2.42
N PRO A 216 -2.74 21.40 2.45
CA PRO A 216 -3.87 22.18 1.91
C PRO A 216 -4.23 21.83 0.47
N GLU A 217 -3.22 21.60 -0.38
CA GLU A 217 -3.41 21.24 -1.80
C GLU A 217 -4.11 19.89 -1.94
N ALA A 218 -3.74 18.89 -1.12
CA ALA A 218 -4.39 17.59 -1.11
C ALA A 218 -5.82 17.67 -0.55
N LYS A 219 -6.08 18.52 0.46
CA LYS A 219 -7.45 18.77 0.95
C LYS A 219 -8.32 19.42 -0.12
N ALA A 220 -7.76 20.31 -0.94
CA ALA A 220 -8.48 20.98 -2.01
C ALA A 220 -8.92 20.01 -3.12
N LEU A 221 -8.30 18.83 -3.23
CA LEU A 221 -8.72 17.76 -4.13
C LEU A 221 -9.97 17.03 -3.63
N CYS A 222 -10.19 17.03 -2.31
CA CYS A 222 -11.25 16.23 -1.70
C CYS A 222 -12.63 16.87 -1.93
N ARG A 223 -13.58 16.07 -2.36
CA ARG A 223 -15.00 16.43 -2.39
C ARG A 223 -15.58 16.42 -0.99
N TYR A 224 -15.15 15.47 -0.17
CA TYR A 224 -15.61 15.30 1.21
C TYR A 224 -14.41 15.10 2.14
N LEU A 225 -14.50 15.67 3.34
CA LEU A 225 -13.58 15.38 4.44
C LEU A 225 -14.35 14.64 5.52
N TRP A 226 -13.84 13.49 5.97
CA TRP A 226 -14.48 12.66 6.98
C TRP A 226 -13.55 12.38 8.15
N GLY A 227 -14.10 12.37 9.36
CA GLY A 227 -13.38 12.11 10.59
C GLY A 227 -13.77 10.78 11.23
N ILE A 228 -12.81 10.12 11.84
CA ILE A 228 -13.07 8.97 12.73
C ILE A 228 -13.48 9.56 14.07
N PRO A 229 -14.67 9.20 14.64
CA PRO A 229 -15.11 9.75 15.92
C PRO A 229 -14.16 9.32 17.04
N SER A 230 -13.76 10.30 17.87
CA SER A 230 -12.96 10.05 19.07
C SER A 230 -13.87 10.00 20.29
N PHE A 231 -13.70 8.97 21.10
CA PHE A 231 -14.40 8.78 22.37
C PHE A 231 -13.46 8.93 23.58
N GLY A 232 -12.18 9.15 23.34
CA GLY A 232 -11.13 9.28 24.33
C GLY A 232 -10.40 10.62 24.28
N GLN A 233 -9.21 10.67 24.88
CA GLN A 233 -8.40 11.89 24.98
C GLN A 233 -7.18 11.88 24.03
N ALA A 234 -7.01 10.87 23.20
CA ALA A 234 -5.93 10.83 22.23
C ALA A 234 -6.14 11.92 21.17
N GLU A 235 -5.09 12.64 20.83
CA GLU A 235 -5.12 13.73 19.84
C GLU A 235 -5.36 13.21 18.42
N SER A 236 -4.83 12.04 18.09
CA SER A 236 -4.97 11.41 16.77
C SER A 236 -4.73 9.91 16.83
N LEU A 237 -5.10 9.21 15.78
CA LEU A 237 -4.72 7.82 15.52
C LEU A 237 -3.45 7.77 14.67
N ASN A 238 -2.70 6.66 14.79
CA ASN A 238 -1.67 6.33 13.81
C ASN A 238 -2.28 6.30 12.41
N ALA A 239 -1.57 6.83 11.41
CA ALA A 239 -2.10 6.99 10.05
C ALA A 239 -2.51 5.66 9.40
N ALA A 240 -1.77 4.56 9.64
CA ALA A 240 -2.13 3.24 9.13
C ALA A 240 -3.38 2.66 9.83
N VAL A 241 -3.55 2.94 11.11
CA VAL A 241 -4.78 2.59 11.84
C VAL A 241 -5.97 3.38 11.31
N ALA A 242 -5.81 4.69 11.11
CA ALA A 242 -6.84 5.54 10.51
C ALA A 242 -7.23 5.03 9.11
N ALA A 243 -6.24 4.70 8.27
CA ALA A 243 -6.48 4.11 6.96
C ALA A 243 -7.30 2.81 7.06
N ALA A 244 -6.96 1.92 8.00
CA ALA A 244 -7.66 0.66 8.18
C ALA A 244 -9.14 0.87 8.57
N VAL A 245 -9.42 1.79 9.50
CA VAL A 245 -10.79 2.13 9.91
C VAL A 245 -11.58 2.71 8.73
N CYS A 246 -10.99 3.64 7.98
CA CYS A 246 -11.64 4.22 6.80
C CYS A 246 -11.92 3.17 5.71
N CYS A 247 -10.95 2.32 5.38
CA CYS A 247 -11.10 1.26 4.39
C CYS A 247 -12.19 0.26 4.81
N HIS A 248 -12.22 -0.12 6.08
CA HIS A 248 -13.26 -0.99 6.64
C HIS A 248 -14.66 -0.37 6.51
N SER A 249 -14.81 0.90 6.90
CA SER A 249 -16.11 1.59 6.81
C SER A 249 -16.59 1.70 5.36
N ILE A 250 -15.69 2.03 4.42
CA ILE A 250 -15.98 2.07 2.99
C ILE A 250 -16.51 0.71 2.48
N ARG A 251 -15.91 -0.40 2.93
CA ARG A 251 -16.29 -1.73 2.45
C ARG A 251 -17.56 -2.30 3.07
N LEU A 252 -17.94 -1.87 4.28
CA LEU A 252 -19.15 -2.36 4.94
C LEU A 252 -20.39 -1.54 4.58
N GLN A 253 -20.22 -0.29 4.14
CA GLN A 253 -21.34 0.65 3.93
C GLN A 253 -21.55 0.99 2.44
N GLY A 254 -20.68 0.49 1.55
CA GLY A 254 -20.71 0.64 0.09
C GLY A 254 -20.95 -0.72 -0.62
#